data_63873490061a2accc07067fe3e42db19
#
_entry.id   63873490061a2accc07067fe3e42db19
#
_cell.length_a   1.000
_cell.length_b   1.000
_cell.length_c   1.000
_cell.angle_alpha   90.00
_cell.angle_beta   90.00
_cell.angle_gamma   90.00
#
_symmetry.space_group_name_H-M   'P 1'
#
loop_
_entity.id
_entity.type
_entity.pdbx_description
1 polymer ?
#
loop_
_entity_poly.entity_id
_entity_poly.type
_entity_poly.pdbx_seq_one_letter_code
_entity_poly.pdbx_strand_id
1 'polypeptide(L)'
;MDREALLLTINELHRAVEAGLSPRGENVRPLIGVSANQKEGLSCINNTYIQSVADAGGAPVLIPVTTNLDALSAIVSQLDGLLLTGGGDINPLMWEEEPIPALQEGDPVRDTYDFMLLKLAADRCIPVFGICRGHQLINMAFGGSMYQDIRTQHPTETIKHSQQHDKAFASHTVTVEPNSLLGILTDNQDKIKVNSLHHQAVKEVAPGFKANATASDGINEGMEAYPFYPLFSVQWHPETMAAAGDELMRELFRFHIEEATLYNLAKSIHRTILSIDSHCDTPQFFDEDFDIGRQGPGKVNLPLMEMGHIDAAFLVAYQAQGERDDQSLQEASDFAFRRFRQIREQVAALPGNHYPLEEHSKAYPRPA
;
A
#
# COMPACT_ATOMS: atom_id res chain seq x y z
N MET A 1 44.59 4.48 -3.39
CA MET A 1 44.44 4.01 -1.99
C MET A 1 45.42 2.89 -1.81
N ASP A 2 46.33 2.98 -0.85
CA ASP A 2 47.26 1.90 -0.63
C ASP A 2 46.58 0.72 0.09
N ARG A 3 47.25 -0.43 0.13
CA ARG A 3 46.68 -1.66 0.69
C ARG A 3 46.42 -1.54 2.20
N GLU A 4 47.21 -0.78 2.94
CA GLU A 4 47.06 -0.59 4.39
C GLU A 4 45.86 0.29 4.69
N ALA A 5 45.64 1.38 3.92
CA ALA A 5 44.45 2.23 4.05
C ALA A 5 43.16 1.47 3.73
N LEU A 6 43.19 0.57 2.72
CA LEU A 6 42.04 -0.28 2.39
C LEU A 6 41.71 -1.28 3.51
N LEU A 7 42.74 -1.91 4.12
CA LEU A 7 42.56 -2.86 5.23
C LEU A 7 42.05 -2.18 6.51
N LEU A 8 42.47 -0.94 6.80
CA LEU A 8 41.96 -0.15 7.91
C LEU A 8 40.47 0.16 7.70
N THR A 9 40.08 0.58 6.49
CA THR A 9 38.68 0.85 6.13
C THR A 9 37.82 -0.41 6.24
N ILE A 10 38.27 -1.58 5.82
CA ILE A 10 37.57 -2.85 5.95
C ILE A 10 37.39 -3.24 7.42
N ASN A 11 38.42 -3.05 8.24
CA ASN A 11 38.33 -3.34 9.68
C ASN A 11 37.35 -2.40 10.42
N GLU A 12 37.31 -1.13 10.01
CA GLU A 12 36.34 -0.15 10.54
C GLU A 12 34.89 -0.55 10.16
N LEU A 13 34.67 -0.93 8.90
CA LEU A 13 33.41 -1.45 8.43
C LEU A 13 33.00 -2.72 9.18
N HIS A 14 33.91 -3.64 9.41
CA HIS A 14 33.67 -4.88 10.16
C HIS A 14 33.20 -4.58 11.59
N ARG A 15 33.89 -3.65 12.30
CA ARG A 15 33.48 -3.21 13.64
C ARG A 15 32.13 -2.51 13.63
N ALA A 16 31.85 -1.68 12.61
CA ALA A 16 30.56 -1.01 12.49
C ALA A 16 29.41 -2.00 12.25
N VAL A 17 29.64 -3.02 11.43
CA VAL A 17 28.68 -4.12 11.21
C VAL A 17 28.46 -4.91 12.48
N GLU A 18 29.52 -5.30 13.21
CA GLU A 18 29.41 -6.02 14.49
C GLU A 18 28.69 -5.17 15.56
N ALA A 19 28.97 -3.88 15.66
CA ALA A 19 28.31 -2.97 16.57
C ALA A 19 26.82 -2.73 16.23
N GLY A 20 26.46 -2.83 14.93
CA GLY A 20 25.09 -2.71 14.44
C GLY A 20 24.28 -4.01 14.52
N LEU A 21 24.90 -5.13 14.84
CA LEU A 21 24.21 -6.41 15.07
C LEU A 21 23.54 -6.40 16.46
N SER A 22 22.35 -5.82 16.53
CA SER A 22 21.51 -5.93 17.75
C SER A 22 21.11 -7.38 17.99
N PRO A 23 21.01 -7.81 19.26
CA PRO A 23 20.36 -9.08 19.59
C PRO A 23 18.98 -9.11 18.95
N ARG A 24 18.60 -10.24 18.35
CA ARG A 24 17.26 -10.43 17.74
C ARG A 24 16.21 -10.01 18.75
N GLY A 25 15.48 -8.91 18.47
CA GLY A 25 14.32 -8.48 19.24
C GLY A 25 14.24 -7.00 19.65
N GLU A 26 15.31 -6.21 19.62
CA GLU A 26 15.26 -4.83 20.17
C GLU A 26 15.24 -3.70 19.14
N ASN A 27 15.51 -3.94 17.85
CA ASN A 27 15.42 -2.90 16.80
C ASN A 27 15.07 -3.53 15.44
N VAL A 28 13.86 -4.03 15.31
CA VAL A 28 13.37 -4.48 14.00
C VAL A 28 12.95 -3.25 13.20
N ARG A 29 13.80 -2.82 12.26
CA ARG A 29 13.42 -1.80 11.27
C ARG A 29 12.35 -2.38 10.34
N PRO A 30 11.22 -1.68 10.08
CA PRO A 30 10.23 -2.15 9.12
C PRO A 30 10.83 -2.23 7.71
N LEU A 31 10.47 -3.27 6.97
CA LEU A 31 10.95 -3.50 5.60
C LEU A 31 10.11 -2.69 4.61
N ILE A 32 10.73 -1.72 3.97
CA ILE A 32 10.05 -0.80 3.05
C ILE A 32 10.41 -1.15 1.61
N GLY A 33 9.42 -1.62 0.86
CA GLY A 33 9.56 -1.81 -0.58
C GLY A 33 9.61 -0.47 -1.30
N VAL A 34 10.63 -0.27 -2.12
CA VAL A 34 10.78 0.95 -2.95
C VAL A 34 10.60 0.54 -4.40
N SER A 35 9.58 1.10 -5.09
CA SER A 35 9.35 0.77 -6.49
C SER A 35 10.49 1.29 -7.38
N ALA A 36 10.91 0.48 -8.36
CA ALA A 36 12.01 0.80 -9.27
C ALA A 36 11.54 1.49 -10.54
N ASN A 37 12.41 2.30 -11.13
CA ASN A 37 12.35 2.69 -12.53
C ASN A 37 13.00 1.60 -13.40
N GLN A 38 12.65 1.57 -14.68
CA GLN A 38 13.36 0.77 -15.68
C GLN A 38 14.18 1.70 -16.58
N LYS A 39 15.45 1.43 -16.71
CA LYS A 39 16.33 2.15 -17.62
C LYS A 39 17.35 1.19 -18.21
N GLU A 40 17.41 1.15 -19.56
CA GLU A 40 18.37 0.31 -20.28
C GLU A 40 18.37 -1.17 -19.85
N GLY A 41 17.16 -1.70 -19.53
CA GLY A 41 17.00 -3.08 -19.04
C GLY A 41 17.38 -3.30 -17.57
N LEU A 42 17.68 -2.23 -16.82
CA LEU A 42 18.03 -2.29 -15.40
C LEU A 42 16.87 -1.75 -14.55
N SER A 43 16.59 -2.44 -13.44
CA SER A 43 15.76 -1.88 -12.37
C SER A 43 16.61 -0.95 -11.51
N CYS A 44 16.28 0.34 -11.46
CA CYS A 44 17.10 1.35 -10.78
C CYS A 44 16.23 2.42 -10.11
N ILE A 45 16.81 3.14 -9.14
CA ILE A 45 16.18 4.27 -8.47
C ILE A 45 17.25 5.29 -8.03
N ASN A 46 16.83 6.54 -7.83
CA ASN A 46 17.70 7.53 -7.22
C ASN A 46 17.94 7.18 -5.74
N ASN A 47 19.19 7.24 -5.32
CA ASN A 47 19.60 6.92 -3.94
C ASN A 47 18.95 7.82 -2.88
N THR A 48 18.41 9.00 -3.24
CA THR A 48 17.71 9.87 -2.30
C THR A 48 16.48 9.20 -1.70
N TYR A 49 15.75 8.37 -2.45
CA TYR A 49 14.62 7.56 -1.90
C TYR A 49 15.13 6.55 -0.87
N ILE A 50 16.20 5.82 -1.20
CA ILE A 50 16.81 4.82 -0.32
C ILE A 50 17.32 5.48 0.96
N GLN A 51 18.03 6.62 0.82
CA GLN A 51 18.58 7.36 1.95
C GLN A 51 17.46 7.91 2.86
N SER A 52 16.40 8.51 2.30
CA SER A 52 15.30 9.06 3.09
C SER A 52 14.57 8.00 3.91
N VAL A 53 14.34 6.80 3.35
CA VAL A 53 13.78 5.66 4.09
C VAL A 53 14.72 5.19 5.19
N ALA A 54 16.02 5.06 4.90
CA ALA A 54 17.02 4.59 5.87
C ALA A 54 17.22 5.57 7.03
N ASP A 55 17.27 6.88 6.73
CA ASP A 55 17.41 7.96 7.72
C ASP A 55 16.18 8.09 8.62
N ALA A 56 15.00 7.79 8.09
CA ALA A 56 13.75 7.72 8.86
C ALA A 56 13.63 6.47 9.74
N GLY A 57 14.55 5.52 9.65
CA GLY A 57 14.59 4.30 10.47
C GLY A 57 14.04 3.04 9.79
N GLY A 58 13.63 3.10 8.53
CA GLY A 58 13.21 1.94 7.73
C GLY A 58 14.39 1.11 7.19
N ALA A 59 14.09 -0.08 6.70
CA ALA A 59 15.00 -0.93 5.94
C ALA A 59 14.55 -0.93 4.46
N PRO A 60 15.13 -0.10 3.58
CA PRO A 60 14.71 -0.01 2.20
C PRO A 60 15.13 -1.23 1.38
N VAL A 61 14.22 -1.77 0.58
CA VAL A 61 14.49 -2.81 -0.41
C VAL A 61 13.96 -2.38 -1.77
N LEU A 62 14.84 -2.36 -2.78
CA LEU A 62 14.43 -2.08 -4.15
C LEU A 62 13.66 -3.27 -4.71
N ILE A 63 12.43 -3.04 -5.17
CA ILE A 63 11.62 -4.07 -5.82
C ILE A 63 11.95 -4.04 -7.31
N PRO A 64 12.46 -5.13 -7.91
CA PRO A 64 12.79 -5.16 -9.34
C PRO A 64 11.52 -5.05 -10.19
N VAL A 65 11.61 -4.35 -11.33
CA VAL A 65 10.51 -4.24 -12.29
C VAL A 65 10.24 -5.61 -12.92
N THR A 66 9.07 -6.15 -12.67
CA THR A 66 8.57 -7.40 -13.23
C THR A 66 7.04 -7.38 -13.26
N THR A 67 6.44 -8.06 -14.23
CA THR A 67 4.99 -8.27 -14.29
C THR A 67 4.58 -9.69 -13.87
N ASN A 68 5.51 -10.45 -13.29
CA ASN A 68 5.20 -11.75 -12.72
C ASN A 68 4.47 -11.57 -11.39
N LEU A 69 3.16 -11.82 -11.37
CA LEU A 69 2.29 -11.61 -10.22
C LEU A 69 2.70 -12.44 -9.00
N ASP A 70 3.07 -13.72 -9.22
CA ASP A 70 3.46 -14.61 -8.11
C ASP A 70 4.74 -14.12 -7.43
N ALA A 71 5.73 -13.67 -8.22
CA ALA A 71 6.96 -13.09 -7.70
C ALA A 71 6.68 -11.79 -6.92
N LEU A 72 5.85 -10.90 -7.47
CA LEU A 72 5.48 -9.66 -6.78
C LEU A 72 4.69 -9.95 -5.49
N SER A 73 3.74 -10.88 -5.53
CA SER A 73 2.97 -11.28 -4.34
C SER A 73 3.89 -11.83 -3.23
N ALA A 74 4.86 -12.68 -3.60
CA ALA A 74 5.84 -13.21 -2.65
C ALA A 74 6.72 -12.10 -2.03
N ILE A 75 7.15 -11.11 -2.82
CA ILE A 75 7.93 -9.96 -2.33
C ILE A 75 7.05 -9.10 -1.40
N VAL A 76 5.86 -8.69 -1.86
CA VAL A 76 4.97 -7.78 -1.12
C VAL A 76 4.53 -8.39 0.20
N SER A 77 4.35 -9.71 0.30
CA SER A 77 4.01 -10.38 1.55
C SER A 77 5.04 -10.22 2.68
N GLN A 78 6.29 -9.89 2.34
CA GLN A 78 7.35 -9.65 3.31
C GLN A 78 7.42 -8.19 3.77
N LEU A 79 6.86 -7.25 3.00
CA LEU A 79 6.95 -5.82 3.26
C LEU A 79 6.12 -5.39 4.47
N ASP A 80 6.55 -4.30 5.09
CA ASP A 80 5.84 -3.60 6.15
C ASP A 80 5.35 -2.22 5.69
N GLY A 81 5.91 -1.69 4.60
CA GLY A 81 5.50 -0.46 3.93
C GLY A 81 5.88 -0.48 2.46
N LEU A 82 5.22 0.34 1.64
CA LEU A 82 5.50 0.52 0.22
C LEU A 82 5.70 1.99 -0.10
N LEU A 83 6.81 2.32 -0.76
CA LEU A 83 7.10 3.62 -1.34
C LEU A 83 6.98 3.54 -2.87
N LEU A 84 5.97 4.18 -3.44
CA LEU A 84 5.81 4.35 -4.88
C LEU A 84 6.53 5.61 -5.33
N THR A 85 7.53 5.44 -6.17
CA THR A 85 8.48 6.49 -6.53
C THR A 85 8.05 7.34 -7.74
N GLY A 86 8.69 8.47 -7.93
CA GLY A 86 8.56 9.29 -9.13
C GLY A 86 9.06 8.59 -10.40
N GLY A 87 8.77 9.15 -11.57
CA GLY A 87 9.15 8.59 -12.87
C GLY A 87 8.58 9.33 -14.06
N GLY A 88 8.63 8.71 -15.24
CA GLY A 88 8.01 9.20 -16.48
C GLY A 88 6.49 9.13 -16.46
N ASP A 89 5.89 9.54 -17.58
CA ASP A 89 4.44 9.63 -17.73
C ASP A 89 3.74 8.27 -17.58
N ILE A 90 2.53 8.30 -17.03
CA ILE A 90 1.64 7.14 -17.03
C ILE A 90 0.89 7.13 -18.36
N ASN A 91 0.72 5.95 -18.96
CA ASN A 91 0.02 5.78 -20.23
C ASN A 91 -1.48 6.09 -20.07
N PRO A 92 -2.02 7.10 -20.79
CA PRO A 92 -3.42 7.51 -20.68
C PRO A 92 -4.42 6.44 -21.13
N LEU A 93 -4.02 5.45 -21.90
CA LEU A 93 -4.88 4.32 -22.25
C LEU A 93 -5.31 3.50 -21.02
N MET A 94 -4.59 3.64 -19.89
CA MET A 94 -4.98 2.98 -18.63
C MET A 94 -6.24 3.58 -17.98
N TRP A 95 -6.64 4.79 -18.38
CA TRP A 95 -7.90 5.42 -17.98
C TRP A 95 -8.79 5.81 -19.17
N GLU A 96 -8.65 5.06 -20.26
CA GLU A 96 -9.51 5.16 -21.44
C GLU A 96 -9.44 6.52 -22.16
N GLU A 97 -8.31 7.24 -22.04
CA GLU A 97 -8.05 8.47 -22.78
C GLU A 97 -7.02 8.23 -23.90
N GLU A 98 -7.19 8.93 -25.03
CA GLU A 98 -6.19 8.94 -26.08
C GLU A 98 -5.00 9.84 -25.71
N PRO A 99 -3.75 9.43 -26.05
CA PRO A 99 -2.56 10.22 -25.75
C PRO A 99 -2.55 11.54 -26.54
N ILE A 100 -2.33 12.65 -25.86
CA ILE A 100 -2.18 13.96 -26.48
C ILE A 100 -0.72 14.18 -26.96
N PRO A 101 -0.48 15.11 -27.92
CA PRO A 101 0.88 15.37 -28.43
C PRO A 101 1.89 15.88 -27.38
N ALA A 102 1.42 16.39 -26.26
CA ALA A 102 2.29 16.86 -25.15
C ALA A 102 2.71 15.77 -24.18
N LEU A 103 2.12 14.57 -24.29
CA LEU A 103 2.52 13.41 -23.49
C LEU A 103 4.02 13.10 -23.74
N GLN A 104 4.76 12.87 -22.68
CA GLN A 104 6.18 12.50 -22.77
C GLN A 104 6.38 10.98 -22.71
N GLU A 105 7.62 10.54 -22.60
CA GLU A 105 7.96 9.13 -22.61
C GLU A 105 7.51 8.43 -21.33
N GLY A 106 6.67 7.41 -21.48
CA GLY A 106 6.20 6.50 -20.43
C GLY A 106 6.74 5.09 -20.64
N ASP A 107 6.55 4.23 -19.63
CA ASP A 107 6.92 2.82 -19.66
C ASP A 107 5.72 1.94 -19.28
N PRO A 108 5.02 1.31 -20.25
CA PRO A 108 3.86 0.47 -19.99
C PRO A 108 4.14 -0.75 -19.10
N VAL A 109 5.37 -1.26 -19.10
CA VAL A 109 5.77 -2.37 -18.22
C VAL A 109 5.81 -1.88 -16.77
N ARG A 110 6.37 -0.69 -16.56
CA ARG A 110 6.38 -0.05 -15.25
C ARG A 110 4.98 0.34 -14.79
N ASP A 111 4.12 0.82 -15.68
CA ASP A 111 2.72 1.11 -15.34
C ASP A 111 2.05 -0.14 -14.75
N THR A 112 2.10 -1.25 -15.48
CA THR A 112 1.55 -2.53 -15.03
C THR A 112 2.15 -2.99 -13.71
N TYR A 113 3.47 -2.93 -13.58
CA TYR A 113 4.20 -3.29 -12.36
C TYR A 113 3.78 -2.45 -11.14
N ASP A 114 3.73 -1.12 -11.26
CA ASP A 114 3.37 -0.26 -10.16
C ASP A 114 1.90 -0.41 -9.74
N PHE A 115 0.96 -0.64 -10.70
CA PHE A 115 -0.43 -0.97 -10.40
C PHE A 115 -0.55 -2.30 -9.65
N MET A 116 0.22 -3.33 -10.05
CA MET A 116 0.26 -4.61 -9.35
C MET A 116 0.78 -4.43 -7.91
N LEU A 117 1.86 -3.67 -7.72
CA LEU A 117 2.41 -3.38 -6.38
C LEU A 117 1.38 -2.68 -5.50
N LEU A 118 0.75 -1.62 -6.02
CA LEU A 118 -0.27 -0.88 -5.28
C LEU A 118 -1.46 -1.77 -4.91
N LYS A 119 -1.96 -2.56 -5.86
CA LYS A 119 -3.08 -3.49 -5.61
C LYS A 119 -2.72 -4.51 -4.53
N LEU A 120 -1.55 -5.15 -4.64
CA LEU A 120 -1.09 -6.14 -3.66
C LEU A 120 -0.87 -5.55 -2.26
N ALA A 121 -0.38 -4.31 -2.18
CA ALA A 121 -0.19 -3.60 -0.92
C ALA A 121 -1.53 -3.17 -0.31
N ALA A 122 -2.43 -2.58 -1.11
CA ALA A 122 -3.75 -2.16 -0.66
C ALA A 122 -4.59 -3.34 -0.16
N ASP A 123 -4.59 -4.47 -0.88
CA ASP A 123 -5.29 -5.69 -0.46
C ASP A 123 -4.79 -6.24 0.89
N ARG A 124 -3.56 -5.95 1.28
CA ARG A 124 -2.94 -6.38 2.54
C ARG A 124 -2.91 -5.29 3.61
N CYS A 125 -3.53 -4.15 3.35
CA CYS A 125 -3.49 -2.98 4.22
C CYS A 125 -2.06 -2.52 4.58
N ILE A 126 -1.08 -2.75 3.71
CA ILE A 126 0.29 -2.26 3.87
C ILE A 126 0.30 -0.74 3.71
N PRO A 127 0.90 0.03 4.63
CA PRO A 127 1.06 1.47 4.47
C PRO A 127 1.74 1.85 3.16
N VAL A 128 1.17 2.83 2.44
CA VAL A 128 1.69 3.28 1.14
C VAL A 128 1.96 4.77 1.15
N PHE A 129 3.16 5.16 0.71
CA PHE A 129 3.51 6.53 0.41
C PHE A 129 3.80 6.69 -1.09
N GLY A 130 3.07 7.58 -1.77
CA GLY A 130 3.24 7.88 -3.20
C GLY A 130 3.92 9.22 -3.44
N ILE A 131 4.95 9.25 -4.29
CA ILE A 131 5.71 10.46 -4.63
C ILE A 131 5.63 10.72 -6.14
N CYS A 132 5.21 11.91 -6.54
CA CYS A 132 5.14 12.41 -7.91
C CYS A 132 4.32 11.44 -8.81
N ARG A 133 4.97 10.63 -9.64
CA ARG A 133 4.28 9.58 -10.41
C ARG A 133 3.51 8.61 -9.52
N GLY A 134 4.02 8.27 -8.32
CA GLY A 134 3.33 7.45 -7.34
C GLY A 134 2.02 8.08 -6.83
N HIS A 135 1.98 9.40 -6.65
CA HIS A 135 0.77 10.15 -6.34
C HIS A 135 -0.27 10.05 -7.46
N GLN A 136 0.15 10.24 -8.70
CA GLN A 136 -0.70 10.12 -9.88
C GLN A 136 -1.24 8.70 -10.06
N LEU A 137 -0.39 7.70 -9.92
CA LEU A 137 -0.75 6.28 -10.00
C LEU A 137 -1.82 5.90 -8.97
N ILE A 138 -1.67 6.34 -7.72
CA ILE A 138 -2.65 6.09 -6.66
C ILE A 138 -4.00 6.69 -7.07
N ASN A 139 -4.02 7.94 -7.53
CA ASN A 139 -5.26 8.58 -7.97
C ASN A 139 -5.94 7.78 -9.08
N MET A 140 -5.19 7.37 -10.09
CA MET A 140 -5.71 6.59 -11.21
C MET A 140 -6.24 5.23 -10.78
N ALA A 141 -5.50 4.51 -9.94
CA ALA A 141 -5.87 3.16 -9.47
C ALA A 141 -7.19 3.14 -8.69
N PHE A 142 -7.53 4.24 -8.04
CA PHE A 142 -8.78 4.38 -7.27
C PHE A 142 -9.89 5.16 -8.02
N GLY A 143 -9.73 5.39 -9.32
CA GLY A 143 -10.78 5.92 -10.19
C GLY A 143 -10.85 7.45 -10.26
N GLY A 144 -9.75 8.13 -9.95
CA GLY A 144 -9.59 9.56 -10.23
C GLY A 144 -9.21 9.82 -11.70
N SER A 145 -9.01 11.07 -12.07
CA SER A 145 -8.58 11.47 -13.41
C SER A 145 -7.33 12.36 -13.39
N MET A 146 -6.70 12.56 -14.56
CA MET A 146 -5.44 13.27 -14.68
C MET A 146 -5.44 14.32 -15.79
N TYR A 147 -4.62 15.34 -15.62
CA TYR A 147 -4.09 16.14 -16.73
C TYR A 147 -2.86 15.42 -17.30
N GLN A 148 -2.91 15.04 -18.57
CA GLN A 148 -1.76 14.48 -19.29
C GLN A 148 -0.64 15.52 -19.47
N ASP A 149 -1.00 16.80 -19.54
CA ASP A 149 -0.09 17.94 -19.52
C ASP A 149 -0.82 19.16 -18.97
N ILE A 150 -0.32 19.70 -17.85
CA ILE A 150 -0.90 20.85 -17.16
C ILE A 150 -1.02 22.04 -18.11
N ARG A 151 0.06 22.33 -18.84
CA ARG A 151 0.16 23.51 -19.70
C ARG A 151 -0.88 23.56 -20.81
N THR A 152 -1.25 22.41 -21.36
CA THR A 152 -2.20 22.32 -22.48
C THR A 152 -3.63 22.07 -22.06
N GLN A 153 -3.84 21.47 -20.89
CA GLN A 153 -5.17 21.04 -20.46
C GLN A 153 -5.72 21.81 -19.26
N HIS A 154 -4.87 22.43 -18.42
CA HIS A 154 -5.31 23.21 -17.28
C HIS A 154 -5.54 24.68 -17.68
N PRO A 155 -6.76 25.24 -17.50
CA PRO A 155 -7.12 26.52 -18.06
C PRO A 155 -6.46 27.73 -17.38
N THR A 156 -5.94 27.54 -16.18
CA THR A 156 -5.41 28.62 -15.32
C THR A 156 -4.01 28.34 -14.80
N GLU A 157 -3.20 27.57 -15.56
CA GLU A 157 -1.78 27.39 -15.21
C GLU A 157 -1.10 28.76 -15.06
N THR A 158 -0.70 29.08 -13.83
CA THR A 158 -0.07 30.39 -13.52
C THR A 158 1.30 30.25 -12.88
N ILE A 159 1.68 29.04 -12.51
CA ILE A 159 2.98 28.74 -11.89
C ILE A 159 3.71 27.65 -12.65
N LYS A 160 5.01 27.57 -12.45
CA LYS A 160 5.86 26.59 -13.11
C LYS A 160 5.99 25.31 -12.28
N HIS A 161 5.43 24.20 -12.76
CA HIS A 161 5.48 22.90 -12.14
C HIS A 161 6.72 22.05 -12.52
N SER A 162 7.58 22.54 -13.41
CA SER A 162 8.82 21.87 -13.79
C SER A 162 10.00 22.82 -13.65
N GLN A 163 10.66 22.78 -12.47
CA GLN A 163 11.81 23.62 -12.16
C GLN A 163 13.07 23.17 -12.92
N GLN A 164 13.98 24.15 -13.18
CA GLN A 164 15.24 23.90 -13.86
C GLN A 164 16.46 24.07 -12.93
N HIS A 165 16.25 24.61 -11.72
CA HIS A 165 17.29 24.72 -10.70
C HIS A 165 17.38 23.43 -9.87
N ASP A 166 18.30 23.39 -8.93
CA ASP A 166 18.57 22.23 -8.08
C ASP A 166 17.29 21.77 -7.39
N LYS A 167 17.03 20.48 -7.47
CA LYS A 167 15.83 19.79 -6.95
C LYS A 167 15.73 19.82 -5.43
N ALA A 168 16.81 20.11 -4.73
CA ALA A 168 16.84 20.31 -3.29
C ALA A 168 16.13 21.60 -2.84
N PHE A 169 15.95 22.57 -3.74
CA PHE A 169 15.32 23.85 -3.42
C PHE A 169 13.85 23.88 -3.82
N ALA A 170 13.05 24.56 -3.00
CA ALA A 170 11.64 24.78 -3.26
C ALA A 170 11.43 25.63 -4.53
N SER A 171 10.37 25.33 -5.27
CA SER A 171 9.96 26.02 -6.50
C SER A 171 8.73 26.90 -6.30
N HIS A 172 7.74 26.41 -5.54
CA HIS A 172 6.51 27.14 -5.26
C HIS A 172 5.97 26.82 -3.86
N THR A 173 4.81 27.38 -3.54
CA THR A 173 4.10 27.10 -2.30
C THR A 173 2.83 26.32 -2.58
N VAL A 174 2.47 25.43 -1.66
CA VAL A 174 1.17 24.77 -1.64
C VAL A 174 0.41 25.18 -0.38
N THR A 175 -0.91 25.33 -0.50
CA THR A 175 -1.82 25.50 0.65
C THR A 175 -2.12 24.13 1.22
N VAL A 176 -2.01 23.98 2.52
CA VAL A 176 -2.24 22.76 3.26
C VAL A 176 -3.65 22.77 3.85
N GLU A 177 -4.39 21.69 3.67
CA GLU A 177 -5.73 21.56 4.23
C GLU A 177 -5.67 21.34 5.75
N PRO A 178 -6.33 22.20 6.55
CA PRO A 178 -6.34 22.06 8.01
C PRO A 178 -6.91 20.71 8.47
N ASN A 179 -6.34 20.14 9.52
CA ASN A 179 -6.72 18.83 10.09
C ASN A 179 -6.61 17.64 9.13
N SER A 180 -5.93 17.81 8.01
CA SER A 180 -5.47 16.70 7.18
C SER A 180 -4.23 16.06 7.81
N LEU A 181 -3.84 14.88 7.33
CA LEU A 181 -2.58 14.26 7.72
C LEU A 181 -1.41 15.22 7.50
N LEU A 182 -1.32 15.82 6.31
CA LEU A 182 -0.27 16.79 6.00
C LEU A 182 -0.35 18.01 6.93
N GLY A 183 -1.56 18.49 7.25
CA GLY A 183 -1.76 19.57 8.23
C GLY A 183 -1.19 19.22 9.60
N ILE A 184 -1.43 18.01 10.08
CA ILE A 184 -0.87 17.52 11.36
C ILE A 184 0.66 17.48 11.31
N LEU A 185 1.24 16.89 10.24
CA LEU A 185 2.69 16.76 10.07
C LEU A 185 3.40 18.12 9.90
N THR A 186 2.67 19.16 9.51
CA THR A 186 3.20 20.52 9.33
C THR A 186 2.85 21.47 10.48
N ASP A 187 2.41 20.95 11.64
CA ASP A 187 1.92 21.76 12.75
C ASP A 187 0.81 22.76 12.33
N ASN A 188 -0.06 22.35 11.42
CA ASN A 188 -1.13 23.14 10.80
C ASN A 188 -0.65 24.48 10.18
N GLN A 189 0.52 24.46 9.55
CA GLN A 189 0.94 25.58 8.70
C GLN A 189 0.01 25.69 7.50
N ASP A 190 -0.54 26.88 7.25
CA ASP A 190 -1.43 27.12 6.12
C ASP A 190 -0.75 26.89 4.77
N LYS A 191 0.57 27.11 4.70
CA LYS A 191 1.37 26.99 3.47
C LYS A 191 2.74 26.44 3.73
N ILE A 192 3.19 25.55 2.86
CA ILE A 192 4.55 25.02 2.83
C ILE A 192 5.20 25.28 1.46
N LYS A 193 6.53 25.24 1.42
CA LYS A 193 7.29 25.39 0.18
C LYS A 193 7.73 24.03 -0.30
N VAL A 194 7.53 23.73 -1.59
CA VAL A 194 7.83 22.44 -2.22
C VAL A 194 8.64 22.61 -3.50
N ASN A 195 9.44 21.61 -3.85
CA ASN A 195 10.03 21.52 -5.19
C ASN A 195 9.01 21.01 -6.22
N SER A 196 9.30 21.07 -7.50
CA SER A 196 8.34 20.67 -8.52
C SER A 196 9.03 20.20 -9.80
N LEU A 197 8.71 18.99 -10.23
CA LEU A 197 9.38 18.29 -11.33
C LEU A 197 8.38 17.46 -12.15
N HIS A 198 7.20 18.02 -12.42
CA HIS A 198 6.15 17.32 -13.15
C HIS A 198 5.49 18.25 -14.17
N HIS A 199 4.85 17.67 -15.19
CA HIS A 199 3.98 18.34 -16.13
C HIS A 199 2.61 17.64 -16.22
N GLN A 200 2.50 16.40 -15.73
CA GLN A 200 1.22 15.74 -15.47
C GLN A 200 0.76 16.06 -14.04
N ALA A 201 -0.55 16.00 -13.78
CA ALA A 201 -1.12 16.24 -12.46
C ALA A 201 -2.47 15.55 -12.29
N VAL A 202 -2.87 15.32 -11.03
CA VAL A 202 -4.23 14.92 -10.69
C VAL A 202 -5.22 16.01 -11.08
N LYS A 203 -6.28 15.61 -11.79
CA LYS A 203 -7.38 16.48 -12.21
C LYS A 203 -8.57 16.36 -11.26
N GLU A 204 -9.10 15.17 -11.09
CA GLU A 204 -10.13 14.85 -10.11
C GLU A 204 -9.60 13.85 -9.13
N VAL A 205 -9.73 14.16 -7.83
CA VAL A 205 -9.28 13.27 -6.76
C VAL A 205 -10.18 12.04 -6.71
N ALA A 206 -9.57 10.88 -6.58
CA ALA A 206 -10.25 9.59 -6.56
C ALA A 206 -11.29 9.48 -5.43
N PRO A 207 -12.41 8.74 -5.63
CA PRO A 207 -13.33 8.39 -4.55
C PRO A 207 -12.60 7.72 -3.36
N GLY A 208 -12.95 8.13 -2.14
CA GLY A 208 -12.28 7.64 -0.93
C GLY A 208 -10.96 8.34 -0.60
N PHE A 209 -10.64 9.42 -1.29
CA PHE A 209 -9.49 10.29 -0.98
C PHE A 209 -9.93 11.74 -0.76
N LYS A 210 -9.09 12.49 -0.05
CA LYS A 210 -9.18 13.94 0.11
C LYS A 210 -7.89 14.60 -0.34
N ALA A 211 -8.01 15.74 -1.02
CA ALA A 211 -6.89 16.63 -1.22
C ALA A 211 -6.40 17.16 0.13
N ASN A 212 -5.09 17.17 0.36
CA ASN A 212 -4.46 17.73 1.56
C ASN A 212 -3.46 18.83 1.24
N ALA A 213 -3.11 19.00 -0.04
CA ALA A 213 -2.27 20.08 -0.53
C ALA A 213 -2.73 20.56 -1.91
N THR A 214 -2.77 21.89 -2.13
CA THR A 214 -3.17 22.49 -3.41
C THR A 214 -2.26 23.66 -3.74
N ALA A 215 -1.77 23.71 -4.99
CA ALA A 215 -1.02 24.83 -5.52
C ALA A 215 -1.90 26.07 -5.77
N SER A 216 -1.30 27.25 -5.92
CA SER A 216 -2.04 28.50 -6.07
C SER A 216 -2.88 28.59 -7.37
N ASP A 217 -2.58 27.79 -8.38
CA ASP A 217 -3.35 27.65 -9.62
C ASP A 217 -4.41 26.55 -9.57
N GLY A 218 -4.59 25.88 -8.43
CA GLY A 218 -5.61 24.87 -8.21
C GLY A 218 -5.16 23.44 -8.50
N ILE A 219 -3.92 23.22 -8.91
CA ILE A 219 -3.38 21.88 -9.10
C ILE A 219 -3.30 21.15 -7.75
N ASN A 220 -3.80 19.90 -7.71
CA ASN A 220 -3.65 19.03 -6.55
C ASN A 220 -2.19 18.62 -6.40
N GLU A 221 -1.66 18.86 -5.20
CA GLU A 221 -0.26 18.57 -4.85
C GLU A 221 -0.13 17.48 -3.77
N GLY A 222 -1.25 17.04 -3.20
CA GLY A 222 -1.23 15.97 -2.22
C GLY A 222 -2.63 15.47 -1.90
N MET A 223 -2.71 14.19 -1.54
CA MET A 223 -3.95 13.55 -1.12
C MET A 223 -3.70 12.43 -0.10
N GLU A 224 -4.74 12.09 0.64
CA GLU A 224 -4.76 11.03 1.65
C GLU A 224 -6.05 10.24 1.58
N ALA A 225 -6.01 8.97 1.96
CA ALA A 225 -7.19 8.12 2.04
C ALA A 225 -8.13 8.57 3.17
N TYR A 226 -9.45 8.54 2.92
CA TYR A 226 -10.48 8.94 3.87
C TYR A 226 -11.71 8.00 3.80
N PRO A 227 -12.26 7.50 4.92
CA PRO A 227 -11.74 7.61 6.28
C PRO A 227 -10.35 6.93 6.39
N PHE A 228 -9.62 7.25 7.43
CA PHE A 228 -8.20 6.94 7.59
C PHE A 228 -7.81 5.51 7.16
N TYR A 229 -6.87 5.45 6.26
CA TYR A 229 -6.07 4.30 5.88
C TYR A 229 -4.64 4.84 5.66
N PRO A 230 -3.56 4.16 6.07
CA PRO A 230 -2.20 4.69 5.97
C PRO A 230 -1.70 4.70 4.50
N LEU A 231 -2.43 5.42 3.65
CA LEU A 231 -2.12 5.67 2.26
C LEU A 231 -2.22 7.17 2.01
N PHE A 232 -1.10 7.79 1.69
CA PHE A 232 -0.99 9.21 1.37
C PHE A 232 0.02 9.43 0.26
N SER A 233 -0.05 10.58 -0.36
CA SER A 233 0.83 10.87 -1.48
C SER A 233 1.01 12.37 -1.69
N VAL A 234 2.15 12.72 -2.32
CA VAL A 234 2.50 14.09 -2.67
C VAL A 234 3.01 14.17 -4.10
N GLN A 235 2.74 15.29 -4.77
CA GLN A 235 3.13 15.49 -6.16
C GLN A 235 4.59 15.96 -6.29
N TRP A 236 5.11 16.65 -5.29
CA TRP A 236 6.50 17.09 -5.25
C TRP A 236 7.47 15.94 -4.89
N HIS A 237 8.76 16.26 -4.80
CA HIS A 237 9.84 15.30 -4.51
C HIS A 237 10.47 15.55 -3.14
N PRO A 238 9.83 15.10 -2.04
CA PRO A 238 10.32 15.29 -0.69
C PRO A 238 11.67 14.59 -0.43
N GLU A 239 11.98 13.49 -1.14
CA GLU A 239 13.21 12.73 -0.96
C GLU A 239 14.47 13.55 -1.29
N THR A 240 14.38 14.47 -2.25
CA THR A 240 15.53 15.31 -2.61
C THR A 240 15.76 16.44 -1.60
N MET A 241 14.67 17.00 -1.07
CA MET A 241 14.71 18.04 -0.04
C MET A 241 15.13 17.46 1.31
N ALA A 242 14.59 16.29 1.69
CA ALA A 242 14.94 15.57 2.91
C ALA A 242 16.45 15.22 2.95
N ALA A 243 16.99 14.71 1.83
CA ALA A 243 18.42 14.43 1.68
C ALA A 243 19.28 15.71 1.81
N ALA A 244 18.74 16.87 1.44
CA ALA A 244 19.40 18.17 1.61
C ALA A 244 19.22 18.78 3.01
N GLY A 245 18.49 18.13 3.92
CA GLY A 245 18.35 18.56 5.29
C GLY A 245 17.03 19.26 5.63
N ASP A 246 16.04 19.23 4.74
CA ASP A 246 14.71 19.77 5.03
C ASP A 246 13.99 18.86 6.03
N GLU A 247 13.74 19.38 7.23
CA GLU A 247 13.19 18.61 8.35
C GLU A 247 11.71 18.26 8.13
N LEU A 248 10.94 19.17 7.53
CA LEU A 248 9.54 18.90 7.22
C LEU A 248 9.41 17.74 6.22
N MET A 249 10.26 17.71 5.20
CA MET A 249 10.25 16.62 4.21
C MET A 249 10.71 15.30 4.84
N ARG A 250 11.61 15.32 5.83
CA ARG A 250 11.98 14.13 6.62
C ARG A 250 10.81 13.60 7.44
N GLU A 251 9.94 14.49 7.95
CA GLU A 251 8.79 14.10 8.75
C GLU A 251 7.79 13.24 7.96
N LEU A 252 7.62 13.49 6.66
CA LEU A 252 6.79 12.63 5.79
C LEU A 252 7.31 11.19 5.74
N PHE A 253 8.61 11.02 5.68
CA PHE A 253 9.21 9.68 5.72
C PHE A 253 9.11 9.05 7.11
N ARG A 254 9.32 9.83 8.20
CA ARG A 254 9.14 9.31 9.57
C ARG A 254 7.74 8.79 9.79
N PHE A 255 6.73 9.56 9.40
CA PHE A 255 5.33 9.11 9.48
C PHE A 255 5.11 7.79 8.73
N HIS A 256 5.60 7.67 7.50
CA HIS A 256 5.47 6.42 6.74
C HIS A 256 6.16 5.24 7.45
N ILE A 257 7.32 5.47 8.06
CA ILE A 257 8.05 4.43 8.82
C ILE A 257 7.35 4.09 10.14
N GLU A 258 6.71 5.04 10.80
CA GLU A 258 5.90 4.81 12.01
C GLU A 258 4.70 3.91 11.68
N GLU A 259 3.95 4.21 10.63
CA GLU A 259 2.84 3.36 10.15
C GLU A 259 3.32 1.96 9.76
N ALA A 260 4.44 1.85 9.05
CA ALA A 260 5.04 0.57 8.71
C ALA A 260 5.51 -0.21 9.95
N THR A 261 5.97 0.48 10.99
CA THR A 261 6.36 -0.14 12.27
C THR A 261 5.13 -0.69 13.00
N LEU A 262 4.01 0.05 13.01
CA LEU A 262 2.74 -0.42 13.58
C LEU A 262 2.21 -1.63 12.81
N TYR A 263 2.30 -1.62 11.47
CA TYR A 263 1.92 -2.74 10.64
C TYR A 263 2.79 -3.98 10.91
N ASN A 264 4.12 -3.83 11.02
CA ASN A 264 5.04 -4.90 11.38
C ASN A 264 4.72 -5.49 12.76
N LEU A 265 4.43 -4.63 13.74
CA LEU A 265 4.02 -5.06 15.08
C LEU A 265 2.72 -5.88 15.02
N ALA A 266 1.71 -5.40 14.31
CA ALA A 266 0.45 -6.14 14.12
C ALA A 266 0.71 -7.51 13.48
N LYS A 267 1.48 -7.56 12.39
CA LYS A 267 1.93 -8.82 11.75
C LYS A 267 2.62 -9.76 12.72
N SER A 268 3.52 -9.25 13.57
CA SER A 268 4.26 -10.05 14.54
C SER A 268 3.35 -10.62 15.63
N ILE A 269 2.37 -9.85 16.09
CA ILE A 269 1.36 -10.31 17.06
C ILE A 269 0.54 -11.44 16.44
N HIS A 270 -0.01 -11.25 15.24
CA HIS A 270 -0.81 -12.28 14.56
C HIS A 270 -0.04 -13.57 14.28
N ARG A 271 1.29 -13.52 14.11
CA ARG A 271 2.13 -14.72 13.98
C ARG A 271 2.32 -15.49 15.28
N THR A 272 2.04 -14.89 16.43
CA THR A 272 2.28 -15.47 17.76
C THR A 272 1.00 -15.86 18.50
N ILE A 273 -0.15 -15.37 18.05
CA ILE A 273 -1.47 -15.66 18.61
C ILE A 273 -2.32 -16.40 17.57
N LEU A 274 -3.28 -17.19 18.04
CA LEU A 274 -4.34 -17.73 17.19
C LEU A 274 -5.53 -16.80 17.24
N SER A 275 -5.84 -16.16 16.11
CA SER A 275 -6.99 -15.27 15.96
C SER A 275 -8.19 -16.02 15.40
N ILE A 276 -9.33 -15.92 16.09
CA ILE A 276 -10.55 -16.66 15.74
C ILE A 276 -11.74 -15.72 15.71
N ASP A 277 -12.42 -15.65 14.57
CA ASP A 277 -13.77 -15.08 14.49
C ASP A 277 -14.78 -16.13 14.99
N SER A 278 -15.43 -15.85 16.09
CA SER A 278 -16.35 -16.79 16.75
C SER A 278 -17.75 -16.84 16.14
N HIS A 279 -18.08 -15.95 15.18
CA HIS A 279 -19.42 -15.90 14.55
C HIS A 279 -19.38 -15.18 13.21
N CYS A 280 -19.48 -15.92 12.12
CA CYS A 280 -19.42 -15.39 10.77
C CYS A 280 -20.67 -15.76 9.98
N ASP A 281 -21.44 -14.75 9.55
CA ASP A 281 -22.67 -14.87 8.78
C ASP A 281 -22.47 -14.92 7.25
N THR A 282 -21.23 -14.96 6.74
CA THR A 282 -20.95 -15.06 5.31
C THR A 282 -21.72 -16.16 4.58
N PRO A 283 -22.04 -17.33 5.20
CA PRO A 283 -22.84 -18.34 4.54
C PRO A 283 -24.23 -17.87 4.07
N GLN A 284 -24.75 -16.74 4.55
CA GLN A 284 -26.02 -16.17 4.06
C GLN A 284 -25.98 -15.84 2.56
N PHE A 285 -24.80 -15.59 2.00
CA PHE A 285 -24.59 -15.25 0.60
C PHE A 285 -24.37 -16.48 -0.33
N PHE A 286 -24.36 -17.72 0.20
CA PHE A 286 -24.04 -18.91 -0.58
C PHE A 286 -25.13 -19.29 -1.62
N ASP A 287 -26.32 -18.71 -1.54
CA ASP A 287 -27.36 -18.87 -2.54
C ASP A 287 -27.22 -17.87 -3.72
N GLU A 288 -26.27 -16.93 -3.67
CA GLU A 288 -26.05 -15.85 -4.64
C GLU A 288 -24.84 -16.06 -5.57
N ASP A 289 -24.51 -17.33 -5.88
CA ASP A 289 -23.30 -17.68 -6.66
C ASP A 289 -21.98 -17.13 -6.03
N PHE A 290 -21.95 -17.11 -4.70
CA PHE A 290 -20.81 -16.63 -3.93
C PHE A 290 -19.88 -17.79 -3.56
N ASP A 291 -18.57 -17.60 -3.85
CA ASP A 291 -17.49 -18.51 -3.50
C ASP A 291 -16.68 -17.91 -2.35
N ILE A 292 -16.63 -18.58 -1.20
CA ILE A 292 -15.88 -18.12 -0.02
C ILE A 292 -14.36 -17.99 -0.27
N GLY A 293 -13.85 -18.66 -1.29
CA GLY A 293 -12.46 -18.54 -1.77
C GLY A 293 -12.18 -17.25 -2.54
N ARG A 294 -13.20 -16.40 -2.79
CA ARG A 294 -13.08 -15.15 -3.55
C ARG A 294 -13.61 -13.97 -2.75
N GLN A 295 -13.17 -12.77 -3.13
CA GLN A 295 -13.79 -11.55 -2.62
C GLN A 295 -15.25 -11.45 -3.10
N GLY A 296 -16.16 -11.03 -2.22
CA GLY A 296 -17.58 -10.96 -2.49
C GLY A 296 -18.33 -10.15 -1.44
N PRO A 297 -19.67 -10.23 -1.42
CA PRO A 297 -20.50 -9.43 -0.51
C PRO A 297 -20.31 -9.76 0.98
N GLY A 298 -19.82 -10.97 1.28
CA GLY A 298 -19.53 -11.39 2.66
C GLY A 298 -18.34 -10.62 3.25
N LYS A 299 -18.50 -10.18 4.51
CA LYS A 299 -17.45 -9.46 5.26
C LYS A 299 -16.26 -10.34 5.63
N VAL A 300 -16.47 -11.66 5.67
CA VAL A 300 -15.43 -12.67 5.94
C VAL A 300 -15.42 -13.66 4.79
N ASN A 301 -14.32 -13.76 4.11
CA ASN A 301 -14.02 -14.73 3.06
C ASN A 301 -12.52 -15.03 3.13
N LEU A 302 -12.06 -16.08 2.46
CA LEU A 302 -10.65 -16.50 2.57
C LEU A 302 -9.65 -15.39 2.26
N PRO A 303 -9.78 -14.62 1.15
CA PRO A 303 -8.86 -13.50 0.88
C PRO A 303 -8.84 -12.45 2.00
N LEU A 304 -9.99 -12.09 2.57
CA LEU A 304 -10.06 -11.11 3.66
C LEU A 304 -9.51 -11.66 4.97
N MET A 305 -9.68 -12.97 5.25
CA MET A 305 -9.06 -13.61 6.40
C MET A 305 -7.53 -13.63 6.28
N GLU A 306 -7.01 -13.97 5.09
CA GLU A 306 -5.57 -13.92 4.82
C GLU A 306 -4.99 -12.51 4.96
N MET A 307 -5.69 -11.50 4.40
CA MET A 307 -5.32 -10.10 4.53
C MET A 307 -5.32 -9.59 5.97
N GLY A 308 -6.36 -9.96 6.74
CA GLY A 308 -6.54 -9.58 8.14
C GLY A 308 -5.79 -10.49 9.13
N HIS A 309 -5.04 -11.47 8.66
CA HIS A 309 -4.36 -12.47 9.50
C HIS A 309 -5.31 -13.16 10.50
N ILE A 310 -6.53 -13.50 10.05
CA ILE A 310 -7.49 -14.28 10.85
C ILE A 310 -7.27 -15.76 10.55
N ASP A 311 -6.89 -16.53 11.57
CA ASP A 311 -6.50 -17.95 11.43
C ASP A 311 -7.70 -18.89 11.30
N ALA A 312 -8.84 -18.55 11.90
CA ALA A 312 -10.04 -19.38 11.87
C ALA A 312 -11.31 -18.55 11.97
N ALA A 313 -12.41 -19.07 11.42
CA ALA A 313 -13.74 -18.49 11.56
C ALA A 313 -14.80 -19.57 11.76
N PHE A 314 -15.76 -19.31 12.65
CA PHE A 314 -16.96 -20.15 12.81
C PHE A 314 -18.03 -19.68 11.83
N LEU A 315 -18.20 -20.42 10.75
CA LEU A 315 -19.25 -20.19 9.76
C LEU A 315 -20.58 -20.70 10.30
N VAL A 316 -21.59 -19.85 10.36
CA VAL A 316 -22.88 -20.17 10.97
C VAL A 316 -23.99 -20.36 9.94
N ALA A 317 -24.88 -21.30 10.22
CA ALA A 317 -26.14 -21.48 9.49
C ALA A 317 -27.23 -20.65 10.18
N TYR A 318 -27.13 -19.31 10.04
CA TYR A 318 -28.09 -18.39 10.65
C TYR A 318 -29.44 -18.44 9.95
N GLN A 319 -30.50 -18.49 10.74
CA GLN A 319 -31.85 -18.26 10.31
C GLN A 319 -32.62 -17.39 11.30
N ALA A 320 -33.33 -16.39 10.80
CA ALA A 320 -34.18 -15.56 11.65
C ALA A 320 -35.30 -16.41 12.27
N GLN A 321 -35.64 -16.12 13.51
CA GLN A 321 -36.73 -16.82 14.19
C GLN A 321 -38.07 -16.47 13.53
N GLY A 322 -38.78 -17.51 13.07
CA GLY A 322 -40.15 -17.44 12.52
C GLY A 322 -41.20 -17.94 13.49
N GLU A 323 -42.38 -18.32 12.94
CA GLU A 323 -43.43 -19.00 13.68
C GLU A 323 -42.92 -20.32 14.26
N ARG A 324 -43.56 -20.79 15.33
CA ARG A 324 -43.15 -22.01 16.04
C ARG A 324 -44.17 -23.15 15.87
N ASP A 325 -44.84 -23.19 14.74
CA ASP A 325 -45.65 -24.33 14.33
C ASP A 325 -44.77 -25.43 13.71
N ASP A 326 -45.30 -26.64 13.60
CA ASP A 326 -44.56 -27.80 13.11
C ASP A 326 -43.99 -27.62 11.69
N GLN A 327 -44.71 -26.91 10.82
CA GLN A 327 -44.28 -26.65 9.47
C GLN A 327 -43.10 -25.68 9.44
N SER A 328 -43.17 -24.56 10.14
CA SER A 328 -42.10 -23.55 10.21
C SER A 328 -40.85 -24.12 10.86
N LEU A 329 -40.98 -24.99 11.87
CA LEU A 329 -39.86 -25.68 12.50
C LEU A 329 -39.21 -26.67 11.52
N GLN A 330 -39.97 -27.39 10.72
CA GLN A 330 -39.44 -28.30 9.69
C GLN A 330 -38.68 -27.51 8.60
N GLU A 331 -39.26 -26.41 8.11
CA GLU A 331 -38.61 -25.55 7.11
C GLU A 331 -37.29 -24.96 7.63
N ALA A 332 -37.26 -24.52 8.89
CA ALA A 332 -36.02 -24.04 9.55
C ALA A 332 -34.93 -25.14 9.66
N SER A 333 -35.35 -26.35 10.01
CA SER A 333 -34.45 -27.51 10.08
C SER A 333 -33.88 -27.83 8.71
N ASP A 334 -34.72 -27.89 7.68
CA ASP A 334 -34.30 -28.19 6.29
C ASP A 334 -33.34 -27.10 5.74
N PHE A 335 -33.64 -25.83 6.07
CA PHE A 335 -32.73 -24.72 5.76
C PHE A 335 -31.37 -24.90 6.43
N ALA A 336 -31.33 -25.16 7.73
CA ALA A 336 -30.07 -25.32 8.47
C ALA A 336 -29.21 -26.47 7.90
N PHE A 337 -29.82 -27.64 7.63
CA PHE A 337 -29.10 -28.76 7.02
C PHE A 337 -28.59 -28.46 5.61
N ARG A 338 -29.36 -27.74 4.79
CA ARG A 338 -28.92 -27.29 3.48
C ARG A 338 -27.73 -26.35 3.61
N ARG A 339 -27.78 -25.38 4.52
CA ARG A 339 -26.69 -24.41 4.75
C ARG A 339 -25.43 -25.09 5.26
N PHE A 340 -25.51 -26.02 6.18
CA PHE A 340 -24.37 -26.82 6.62
C PHE A 340 -23.71 -27.61 5.47
N ARG A 341 -24.52 -28.15 4.57
CA ARG A 341 -23.97 -28.83 3.38
C ARG A 341 -23.22 -27.87 2.49
N GLN A 342 -23.81 -26.70 2.19
CA GLN A 342 -23.15 -25.65 1.41
C GLN A 342 -21.85 -25.19 2.05
N ILE A 343 -21.81 -24.96 3.37
CA ILE A 343 -20.58 -24.61 4.09
C ILE A 343 -19.50 -25.69 3.85
N ARG A 344 -19.84 -26.97 4.04
CA ARG A 344 -18.87 -28.06 3.85
C ARG A 344 -18.38 -28.16 2.41
N GLU A 345 -19.25 -28.01 1.42
CA GLU A 345 -18.90 -28.02 0.00
C GLU A 345 -17.98 -26.86 -0.36
N GLN A 346 -18.28 -25.64 0.09
CA GLN A 346 -17.48 -24.45 -0.14
C GLN A 346 -16.07 -24.57 0.49
N VAL A 347 -15.99 -25.02 1.74
CA VAL A 347 -14.70 -25.20 2.44
C VAL A 347 -13.89 -26.33 1.79
N ALA A 348 -14.52 -27.42 1.39
CA ALA A 348 -13.85 -28.53 0.72
C ALA A 348 -13.31 -28.17 -0.68
N ALA A 349 -13.89 -27.16 -1.34
CA ALA A 349 -13.46 -26.67 -2.64
C ALA A 349 -12.27 -25.69 -2.56
N LEU A 350 -11.90 -25.20 -1.38
CA LEU A 350 -10.78 -24.27 -1.21
C LEU A 350 -9.44 -24.93 -1.54
N PRO A 351 -8.55 -24.26 -2.29
CA PRO A 351 -7.20 -24.76 -2.55
C PRO A 351 -6.35 -24.75 -1.26
N GLY A 352 -5.53 -25.79 -1.07
CA GLY A 352 -4.55 -25.86 0.01
C GLY A 352 -5.04 -26.51 1.32
N ASN A 353 -4.43 -26.16 2.46
CA ASN A 353 -4.60 -26.85 3.74
C ASN A 353 -5.80 -26.34 4.58
N HIS A 354 -6.89 -25.98 3.94
CA HIS A 354 -8.13 -25.58 4.64
C HIS A 354 -8.94 -26.82 5.00
N TYR A 355 -8.59 -27.45 6.14
CA TYR A 355 -9.28 -28.64 6.63
C TYR A 355 -10.43 -28.27 7.56
N PRO A 356 -11.61 -28.90 7.45
CA PRO A 356 -12.63 -28.81 8.50
C PRO A 356 -12.08 -29.35 9.83
N LEU A 357 -12.35 -28.65 10.92
CA LEU A 357 -11.87 -29.01 12.28
C LEU A 357 -12.16 -30.46 12.70
N GLU A 358 -13.16 -31.12 12.11
CA GLU A 358 -13.46 -32.54 12.35
C GLU A 358 -12.32 -33.50 11.98
N GLU A 359 -11.43 -33.11 11.06
CA GLU A 359 -10.27 -33.94 10.68
C GLU A 359 -9.05 -33.65 11.57
N HIS A 360 -8.93 -32.45 12.12
CA HIS A 360 -7.85 -32.10 13.06
C HIS A 360 -7.98 -32.75 14.43
N SER A 361 -9.19 -33.10 14.87
CA SER A 361 -9.39 -33.81 16.15
C SER A 361 -8.71 -35.18 16.21
N LYS A 362 -8.33 -35.76 15.05
CA LYS A 362 -7.56 -37.00 14.94
C LYS A 362 -6.04 -36.83 14.92
N ALA A 363 -5.56 -35.59 14.69
CA ALA A 363 -4.13 -35.31 14.49
C ALA A 363 -3.37 -34.93 15.78
N TYR A 364 -4.07 -34.55 16.85
CA TYR A 364 -3.44 -34.25 18.13
C TYR A 364 -3.91 -35.22 19.18
N PRO A 365 -3.11 -36.26 19.52
CA PRO A 365 -3.36 -37.04 20.72
C PRO A 365 -3.22 -36.13 21.94
N ARG A 366 -4.27 -36.05 22.76
CA ARG A 366 -4.19 -35.35 24.06
C ARG A 366 -3.06 -35.95 24.86
N PRO A 367 -2.13 -35.17 25.43
CA PRO A 367 -1.20 -35.72 26.40
C PRO A 367 -2.01 -36.27 27.56
N ALA A 368 -1.63 -37.46 28.01
CA ALA A 368 -2.23 -38.20 29.11
C ALA A 368 -2.05 -37.47 30.45
#